data_522cd913f0a86ba531152660918ec42c
#
_entry.id   522cd913f0a86ba531152660918ec42c
#
_cell.length_a   1.000
_cell.length_b   1.000
_cell.length_c   1.000
_cell.angle_alpha   90.00
_cell.angle_beta   90.00
_cell.angle_gamma   90.00
#
_symmetry.space_group_name_H-M   'P 1'
#
loop_
_entity.id
_entity.type
_entity.pdbx_description
1 polymer ?
#
loop_
_entity_poly.entity_id
_entity_poly.type
_entity_poly.pdbx_seq_one_letter_code
_entity_poly.pdbx_strand_id
1 'polypeptide(L)'
;VIASATCEARVELQPRSPLTLPGGAPDGVLRARAGVLERLLHVDGRPVIVRAAHGAGRAAVLLGAWGPSRGLCTVALARMRFALGIDDDVSEFHRRFREDPLIGRAVRSAPGLRPARRPDPFEALAWAICEQLIEFTRAAAIERRIVARLGRGAPGTQLRDLPTAATLAGAAPALLESFDLAGRRAIALRRAAREVASGRVNLASDDHER
;
A
#
# COMPACT_ATOMS: atom_id res chain seq x y z
N VAL A 1 -14.47 -5.07 11.87
CA VAL A 1 -14.04 -4.10 12.90
C VAL A 1 -13.07 -4.82 13.82
N ILE A 2 -11.91 -4.19 14.13
CA ILE A 2 -10.97 -4.72 15.11
C ILE A 2 -11.53 -4.57 16.52
N ALA A 3 -11.20 -5.49 17.41
CA ALA A 3 -11.69 -5.48 18.79
C ALA A 3 -11.32 -4.19 19.59
N SER A 4 -10.24 -3.51 19.19
CA SER A 4 -9.76 -2.27 19.79
C SER A 4 -10.24 -0.99 19.11
N ALA A 5 -11.17 -1.06 18.14
CA ALA A 5 -11.67 0.13 17.47
C ALA A 5 -12.72 0.82 18.34
N THR A 6 -12.34 1.95 18.92
CA THR A 6 -13.21 2.83 19.73
C THR A 6 -13.61 4.09 18.99
N CYS A 7 -12.95 4.39 17.87
CA CYS A 7 -13.18 5.58 17.06
C CYS A 7 -13.38 5.20 15.59
N GLU A 8 -14.18 6.01 14.93
CA GLU A 8 -14.42 5.95 13.49
C GLU A 8 -14.21 7.33 12.88
N ALA A 9 -13.66 7.36 11.67
CA ALA A 9 -13.62 8.54 10.82
C ALA A 9 -14.06 8.15 9.40
N ARG A 10 -14.85 9.03 8.76
CA ARG A 10 -15.31 8.85 7.39
C ARG A 10 -15.10 10.12 6.59
N VAL A 11 -14.84 9.97 5.31
CA VAL A 11 -14.74 11.07 4.35
C VAL A 11 -15.26 10.61 3.00
N GLU A 12 -16.00 11.48 2.34
CA GLU A 12 -16.39 11.35 0.95
C GLU A 12 -15.53 12.31 0.13
N LEU A 13 -14.90 11.79 -0.93
CA LEU A 13 -13.96 12.52 -1.77
C LEU A 13 -14.44 12.49 -3.21
N GLN A 14 -14.29 13.63 -3.89
CA GLN A 14 -14.58 13.76 -5.31
C GLN A 14 -13.25 13.82 -6.07
N PRO A 15 -12.84 12.73 -6.76
CA PRO A 15 -11.65 12.74 -7.61
C PRO A 15 -11.78 13.77 -8.74
N ARG A 16 -10.69 14.45 -9.06
CA ARG A 16 -10.66 15.48 -10.13
C ARG A 16 -10.80 14.89 -11.55
N SER A 17 -10.51 13.61 -11.70
CA SER A 17 -10.65 12.86 -12.95
C SER A 17 -11.17 11.45 -12.65
N PRO A 18 -11.71 10.70 -13.64
CA PRO A 18 -12.20 9.36 -13.42
C PRO A 18 -11.20 8.50 -12.63
N LEU A 19 -11.67 7.77 -11.63
CA LEU A 19 -10.85 6.90 -10.79
C LEU A 19 -11.44 5.49 -10.78
N THR A 20 -10.59 4.49 -10.97
CA THR A 20 -10.94 3.09 -10.78
C THR A 20 -10.21 2.55 -9.56
N LEU A 21 -10.96 2.13 -8.55
CA LEU A 21 -10.37 1.46 -7.39
C LEU A 21 -9.77 0.11 -7.80
N PRO A 22 -8.57 -0.25 -7.30
CA PRO A 22 -7.92 -1.51 -7.66
C PRO A 22 -8.72 -2.74 -7.17
N GLY A 23 -8.46 -3.89 -7.75
CA GLY A 23 -9.07 -5.17 -7.35
C GLY A 23 -8.43 -5.84 -6.13
N GLY A 24 -7.65 -5.11 -5.34
CA GLY A 24 -6.83 -5.64 -4.26
C GLY A 24 -5.36 -5.73 -4.66
N ALA A 25 -4.50 -6.17 -3.74
CA ALA A 25 -3.08 -6.35 -3.98
C ALA A 25 -2.69 -7.83 -3.88
N PRO A 26 -1.82 -8.33 -4.78
CA PRO A 26 -1.47 -9.75 -4.83
C PRO A 26 -0.59 -10.19 -3.65
N ASP A 27 0.05 -9.27 -2.93
CA ASP A 27 0.75 -9.50 -1.67
C ASP A 27 -0.20 -9.79 -0.49
N GLY A 28 -1.50 -9.51 -0.65
CA GLY A 28 -2.55 -9.80 0.33
C GLY A 28 -2.77 -8.72 1.40
N VAL A 29 -2.03 -7.60 1.36
CA VAL A 29 -2.21 -6.48 2.31
C VAL A 29 -3.45 -5.64 2.02
N LEU A 30 -3.80 -5.46 0.74
CA LEU A 30 -5.02 -4.81 0.29
C LEU A 30 -5.98 -5.87 -0.26
N ARG A 31 -7.13 -6.03 0.35
CA ARG A 31 -8.16 -6.98 -0.07
C ARG A 31 -9.35 -6.28 -0.70
N ALA A 32 -9.91 -6.88 -1.74
CA ALA A 32 -11.14 -6.43 -2.37
C ALA A 32 -12.22 -7.49 -2.19
N ARG A 33 -13.38 -7.09 -1.68
CA ARG A 33 -14.55 -7.95 -1.57
C ARG A 33 -15.82 -7.14 -1.81
N ALA A 34 -16.66 -7.61 -2.72
CA ALA A 34 -17.94 -6.96 -3.04
C ALA A 34 -17.83 -5.45 -3.31
N GLY A 35 -16.79 -5.04 -4.05
CA GLY A 35 -16.56 -3.63 -4.40
C GLY A 35 -15.99 -2.77 -3.28
N VAL A 36 -15.68 -3.34 -2.13
CA VAL A 36 -15.03 -2.66 -1.00
C VAL A 36 -13.58 -3.10 -0.91
N LEU A 37 -12.66 -2.15 -0.91
CA LEU A 37 -11.28 -2.36 -0.54
C LEU A 37 -11.14 -2.32 0.97
N GLU A 38 -10.30 -3.18 1.52
CA GLU A 38 -10.03 -3.25 2.95
C GLU A 38 -8.55 -3.45 3.20
N ARG A 39 -8.00 -2.68 4.13
CA ARG A 39 -6.60 -2.75 4.52
C ARG A 39 -6.43 -2.53 6.02
N LEU A 40 -5.53 -3.30 6.62
CA LEU A 40 -4.99 -3.03 7.95
C LEU A 40 -3.74 -2.16 7.79
N LEU A 41 -3.68 -1.05 8.52
CA LEU A 41 -2.50 -0.19 8.66
C LEU A 41 -2.12 -0.09 10.12
N HIS A 42 -0.84 0.00 10.42
CA HIS A 42 -0.37 0.41 11.74
C HIS A 42 0.13 1.85 11.67
N VAL A 43 -0.54 2.73 12.42
CA VAL A 43 -0.15 4.12 12.61
C VAL A 43 0.39 4.22 14.05
N ASP A 44 1.64 4.66 14.21
CA ASP A 44 2.34 4.71 15.50
C ASP A 44 2.25 3.37 16.26
N GLY A 45 2.42 2.27 15.54
CA GLY A 45 2.33 0.91 16.08
C GLY A 45 0.92 0.43 16.44
N ARG A 46 -0.13 1.23 16.27
CA ARG A 46 -1.52 0.90 16.60
C ARG A 46 -2.31 0.52 15.35
N PRO A 47 -3.10 -0.55 15.40
CA PRO A 47 -3.84 -1.03 14.23
C PRO A 47 -5.05 -0.12 13.91
N VAL A 48 -5.22 0.18 12.61
CA VAL A 48 -6.37 0.88 12.04
C VAL A 48 -6.81 0.13 10.78
N ILE A 49 -8.08 -0.22 10.68
CA ILE A 49 -8.65 -0.75 9.45
C ILE A 49 -9.16 0.42 8.61
N VAL A 50 -8.77 0.44 7.34
CA VAL A 50 -9.30 1.42 6.36
C VAL A 50 -10.09 0.66 5.29
N ARG A 51 -11.26 1.19 4.95
CA ARG A 51 -12.08 0.74 3.83
C ARG A 51 -12.25 1.84 2.81
N ALA A 52 -12.28 1.44 1.54
CA ALA A 52 -12.56 2.33 0.41
C ALA A 52 -13.60 1.69 -0.51
N ALA A 53 -14.56 2.48 -0.98
CA ALA A 53 -15.55 2.04 -1.95
C ALA A 53 -15.96 3.22 -2.84
N HIS A 54 -16.49 2.92 -4.02
CA HIS A 54 -17.18 3.95 -4.80
C HIS A 54 -18.51 4.31 -4.14
N GLY A 55 -18.82 5.60 -4.09
CA GLY A 55 -20.13 6.11 -3.72
C GLY A 55 -21.20 5.88 -4.78
N ALA A 56 -22.40 6.34 -4.50
CA ALA A 56 -23.51 6.29 -5.45
C ALA A 56 -23.11 6.99 -6.77
N GLY A 57 -23.38 6.34 -7.91
CA GLY A 57 -22.99 6.84 -9.23
C GLY A 57 -21.51 6.75 -9.56
N ARG A 58 -20.67 6.15 -8.69
CA ARG A 58 -19.25 5.90 -8.85
C ARG A 58 -18.35 7.15 -9.03
N ALA A 59 -18.89 8.35 -8.94
CA ALA A 59 -18.13 9.58 -9.05
C ALA A 59 -17.33 9.90 -7.79
N ALA A 60 -17.90 9.59 -6.62
CA ALA A 60 -17.25 9.78 -5.33
C ALA A 60 -16.51 8.52 -4.86
N VAL A 61 -15.54 8.72 -3.98
CA VAL A 61 -14.89 7.65 -3.20
C VAL A 61 -15.17 7.87 -1.72
N LEU A 62 -15.72 6.85 -1.10
CA LEU A 62 -15.98 6.81 0.34
C LEU A 62 -14.80 6.13 1.03
N LEU A 63 -14.16 6.83 1.95
CA LEU A 63 -13.15 6.24 2.83
C LEU A 63 -13.67 6.19 4.26
N GLY A 64 -13.49 5.06 4.93
CA GLY A 64 -13.76 4.90 6.36
C GLY A 64 -12.57 4.28 7.07
N ALA A 65 -12.28 4.74 8.29
CA ALA A 65 -11.23 4.19 9.13
C ALA A 65 -11.75 3.91 10.53
N TRP A 66 -11.34 2.79 11.10
CA TRP A 66 -11.71 2.32 12.43
C TRP A 66 -10.46 1.98 13.22
N GLY A 67 -10.26 2.63 14.34
CA GLY A 67 -9.05 2.49 15.14
C GLY A 67 -9.19 2.99 16.59
N PRO A 68 -8.09 3.01 17.34
CA PRO A 68 -8.11 3.38 18.77
C PRO A 68 -8.35 4.86 19.04
N SER A 69 -8.10 5.75 18.07
CA SER A 69 -8.35 7.20 18.22
C SER A 69 -8.65 7.86 16.88
N ARG A 70 -9.34 9.01 16.93
CA ARG A 70 -9.67 9.79 15.74
C ARG A 70 -8.42 10.28 14.98
N GLY A 71 -7.38 10.69 15.71
CA GLY A 71 -6.10 11.13 15.10
C GLY A 71 -5.46 10.03 14.27
N LEU A 72 -5.37 8.79 14.80
CA LEU A 72 -4.84 7.64 14.06
C LEU A 72 -5.69 7.30 12.84
N CYS A 73 -7.01 7.35 12.95
CA CYS A 73 -7.91 7.16 11.83
C CYS A 73 -7.68 8.22 10.74
N THR A 74 -7.50 9.50 11.10
CA THR A 74 -7.23 10.58 10.14
C THR A 74 -5.92 10.35 9.39
N VAL A 75 -4.85 9.96 10.08
CA VAL A 75 -3.57 9.63 9.43
C VAL A 75 -3.71 8.43 8.50
N ALA A 76 -4.42 7.38 8.92
CA ALA A 76 -4.65 6.20 8.10
C ALA A 76 -5.46 6.52 6.82
N LEU A 77 -6.49 7.39 6.95
CA LEU A 77 -7.26 7.90 5.79
C LEU A 77 -6.37 8.68 4.83
N ALA A 78 -5.51 9.56 5.33
CA ALA A 78 -4.59 10.35 4.50
C ALA A 78 -3.61 9.43 3.74
N ARG A 79 -3.01 8.44 4.39
CA ARG A 79 -2.14 7.45 3.77
C ARG A 79 -2.86 6.64 2.68
N MET A 80 -4.10 6.24 2.93
CA MET A 80 -4.88 5.48 1.95
C MET A 80 -5.36 6.34 0.79
N ARG A 81 -5.73 7.61 1.04
CA ARG A 81 -6.05 8.61 0.02
C ARG A 81 -4.88 8.80 -0.95
N PHE A 82 -3.66 8.96 -0.42
CA PHE A 82 -2.43 9.02 -1.21
C PHE A 82 -2.19 7.74 -2.01
N ALA A 83 -2.27 6.56 -1.38
CA ALA A 83 -2.01 5.28 -2.02
C ALA A 83 -2.97 4.98 -3.18
N LEU A 84 -4.22 5.40 -3.07
CA LEU A 84 -5.23 5.25 -4.12
C LEU A 84 -5.17 6.34 -5.20
N GLY A 85 -4.31 7.37 -5.04
CA GLY A 85 -4.19 8.46 -6.00
C GLY A 85 -5.48 9.26 -6.18
N ILE A 86 -6.27 9.44 -5.12
CA ILE A 86 -7.60 10.07 -5.20
C ILE A 86 -7.49 11.53 -5.64
N ASP A 87 -6.41 12.21 -5.25
CA ASP A 87 -6.17 13.62 -5.58
C ASP A 87 -5.50 13.85 -6.92
N ASP A 88 -5.05 12.77 -7.58
CA ASP A 88 -4.35 12.89 -8.85
C ASP A 88 -5.31 13.33 -9.95
N ASP A 89 -4.93 14.40 -10.65
CA ASP A 89 -5.59 14.79 -11.89
C ASP A 89 -4.77 14.27 -13.08
N VAL A 90 -5.30 13.27 -13.74
CA VAL A 90 -4.68 12.68 -14.94
C VAL A 90 -5.30 13.20 -16.25
N SER A 91 -6.15 14.22 -16.17
CA SER A 91 -6.89 14.74 -17.35
C SER A 91 -5.96 15.26 -18.44
N GLU A 92 -4.88 15.96 -18.07
CA GLU A 92 -3.89 16.44 -19.03
C GLU A 92 -3.12 15.30 -19.69
N PHE A 93 -2.69 14.32 -18.91
CA PHE A 93 -2.03 13.11 -19.43
C PHE A 93 -2.94 12.41 -20.45
N HIS A 94 -4.21 12.20 -20.12
CA HIS A 94 -5.19 11.59 -21.02
C HIS A 94 -5.39 12.39 -22.30
N ARG A 95 -5.51 13.70 -22.20
CA ARG A 95 -5.65 14.57 -23.37
C ARG A 95 -4.44 14.48 -24.28
N ARG A 96 -3.22 14.50 -23.72
CA ARG A 96 -1.97 14.52 -24.47
C ARG A 96 -1.67 13.19 -25.15
N PHE A 97 -1.95 12.06 -24.47
CA PHE A 97 -1.53 10.74 -24.94
C PHE A 97 -2.66 9.86 -25.48
N ARG A 98 -3.86 10.41 -25.61
CA ARG A 98 -5.03 9.67 -26.12
C ARG A 98 -4.80 9.04 -27.50
N GLU A 99 -4.12 9.77 -28.38
CA GLU A 99 -3.85 9.36 -29.77
C GLU A 99 -2.40 8.92 -30.00
N ASP A 100 -1.65 8.74 -28.91
CA ASP A 100 -0.26 8.26 -29.00
C ASP A 100 -0.23 6.83 -29.59
N PRO A 101 0.63 6.56 -30.59
CA PRO A 101 0.66 5.27 -31.29
C PRO A 101 1.04 4.08 -30.39
N LEU A 102 1.78 4.31 -29.29
CA LEU A 102 2.23 3.25 -28.41
C LEU A 102 1.28 3.03 -27.22
N ILE A 103 0.90 4.11 -26.54
CA ILE A 103 0.13 4.03 -25.29
C ILE A 103 -1.32 4.47 -25.41
N GLY A 104 -1.73 5.11 -26.51
CA GLY A 104 -3.07 5.69 -26.66
C GLY A 104 -4.20 4.68 -26.44
N ARG A 105 -4.02 3.43 -26.89
CA ARG A 105 -5.00 2.36 -26.64
C ARG A 105 -5.18 2.11 -25.13
N ALA A 106 -4.08 2.01 -24.39
CA ALA A 106 -4.11 1.79 -22.94
C ALA A 106 -4.74 2.99 -22.21
N VAL A 107 -4.38 4.22 -22.61
CA VAL A 107 -4.95 5.47 -22.09
C VAL A 107 -6.47 5.51 -22.25
N ARG A 108 -6.99 5.14 -23.43
CA ARG A 108 -8.43 5.10 -23.70
C ARG A 108 -9.16 3.99 -22.95
N SER A 109 -8.53 2.83 -22.79
CA SER A 109 -9.16 1.67 -22.15
C SER A 109 -9.19 1.73 -20.63
N ALA A 110 -8.30 2.51 -20.01
CA ALA A 110 -8.16 2.59 -18.57
C ALA A 110 -8.13 4.04 -18.03
N PRO A 111 -9.21 4.83 -18.26
CA PRO A 111 -9.23 6.25 -17.89
C PRO A 111 -9.13 6.51 -16.38
N GLY A 112 -9.45 5.51 -15.59
CA GLY A 112 -9.38 5.59 -14.12
C GLY A 112 -8.08 5.07 -13.51
N LEU A 113 -7.10 4.67 -14.35
CA LEU A 113 -5.84 4.13 -13.86
C LEU A 113 -5.01 5.22 -13.15
N ARG A 114 -4.39 4.84 -12.05
CA ARG A 114 -3.44 5.67 -11.30
C ARG A 114 -2.11 4.95 -11.16
N PRO A 115 -1.00 5.68 -11.00
CA PRO A 115 0.26 5.09 -10.56
C PRO A 115 0.05 4.32 -9.26
N ALA A 116 0.55 3.09 -9.19
CA ALA A 116 0.51 2.30 -7.98
C ALA A 116 1.41 2.95 -6.92
N ARG A 117 0.84 3.26 -5.75
CA ARG A 117 1.57 3.80 -4.60
C ARG A 117 1.37 2.92 -3.40
N ARG A 118 2.30 3.01 -2.47
CA ARG A 118 2.19 2.34 -1.17
C ARG A 118 1.90 3.39 -0.09
N PRO A 119 1.06 3.08 0.91
CA PRO A 119 0.71 4.04 1.97
C PRO A 119 1.82 4.26 2.99
N ASP A 120 2.87 3.44 2.94
CA ASP A 120 4.05 3.52 3.81
C ASP A 120 5.33 3.53 2.93
N PRO A 121 6.23 4.51 3.10
CA PRO A 121 7.46 4.58 2.31
C PRO A 121 8.37 3.37 2.48
N PHE A 122 8.42 2.77 3.68
CA PHE A 122 9.20 1.55 3.89
C PHE A 122 8.61 0.35 3.14
N GLU A 123 7.29 0.27 3.01
CA GLU A 123 6.64 -0.73 2.16
C GLU A 123 7.08 -0.59 0.71
N ALA A 124 7.08 0.64 0.18
CA ALA A 124 7.52 0.89 -1.19
C ALA A 124 8.98 0.44 -1.41
N LEU A 125 9.87 0.77 -0.50
CA LEU A 125 11.28 0.36 -0.55
C LEU A 125 11.43 -1.16 -0.45
N ALA A 126 10.76 -1.80 0.51
CA ALA A 126 10.86 -3.23 0.74
C ALA A 126 10.40 -4.04 -0.48
N TRP A 127 9.26 -3.65 -1.08
CA TRP A 127 8.72 -4.32 -2.26
C TRP A 127 9.56 -4.03 -3.50
N ALA A 128 10.06 -2.82 -3.70
CA ALA A 128 10.99 -2.52 -4.78
C ALA A 128 12.25 -3.41 -4.76
N ILE A 129 12.76 -3.76 -3.56
CA ILE A 129 13.87 -4.71 -3.42
C ILE A 129 13.43 -6.13 -3.78
N CYS A 130 12.24 -6.55 -3.36
CA CYS A 130 11.71 -7.89 -3.67
C CYS A 130 11.43 -8.08 -5.16
N GLU A 131 10.97 -7.04 -5.84
CA GLU A 131 10.55 -7.05 -7.25
C GLU A 131 11.73 -6.95 -8.25
N GLN A 132 12.94 -6.65 -7.79
CA GLN A 132 14.09 -6.46 -8.69
C GLN A 132 14.36 -7.68 -9.57
N LEU A 133 14.38 -7.47 -10.90
CA LEU A 133 14.78 -8.44 -11.91
C LEU A 133 14.05 -9.80 -11.83
N ILE A 134 12.80 -9.81 -11.44
CA ILE A 134 11.94 -11.00 -11.47
C ILE A 134 10.55 -10.64 -11.98
N GLU A 135 9.82 -11.66 -12.39
CA GLU A 135 8.44 -11.49 -12.81
C GLU A 135 7.54 -11.08 -11.64
N PHE A 136 6.55 -10.23 -11.95
CA PHE A 136 5.59 -9.70 -10.99
C PHE A 136 4.85 -10.78 -10.18
N THR A 137 4.41 -11.86 -10.83
CA THR A 137 3.71 -12.97 -10.16
C THR A 137 4.58 -13.66 -9.12
N ARG A 138 5.87 -13.83 -9.41
CA ARG A 138 6.83 -14.42 -8.48
C ARG A 138 7.14 -13.47 -7.33
N ALA A 139 7.33 -12.18 -7.60
CA ALA A 139 7.52 -11.17 -6.57
C ALA A 139 6.33 -11.14 -5.61
N ALA A 140 5.12 -11.06 -6.13
CA ALA A 140 3.90 -11.07 -5.34
C ALA A 140 3.74 -12.33 -4.47
N ALA A 141 4.19 -13.50 -4.95
CA ALA A 141 4.19 -14.72 -4.15
C ALA A 141 5.19 -14.67 -2.98
N ILE A 142 6.36 -14.08 -3.18
CA ILE A 142 7.37 -13.84 -2.13
C ILE A 142 6.81 -12.88 -1.10
N GLU A 143 6.30 -11.74 -1.52
CA GLU A 143 5.72 -10.71 -0.66
C GLU A 143 4.58 -11.25 0.19
N ARG A 144 3.69 -12.04 -0.41
CA ARG A 144 2.59 -12.71 0.30
C ARG A 144 3.11 -13.64 1.39
N ARG A 145 4.19 -14.40 1.15
CA ARG A 145 4.80 -15.27 2.16
C ARG A 145 5.43 -14.45 3.30
N ILE A 146 6.10 -13.34 2.97
CA ILE A 146 6.65 -12.40 3.95
C ILE A 146 5.52 -11.84 4.83
N VAL A 147 4.44 -11.34 4.23
CA VAL A 147 3.27 -10.80 4.96
C VAL A 147 2.60 -11.88 5.81
N ALA A 148 2.40 -13.07 5.26
CA ALA A 148 1.76 -14.17 5.99
C ALA A 148 2.55 -14.59 7.23
N ARG A 149 3.88 -14.63 7.14
CA ARG A 149 4.75 -15.13 8.21
C ARG A 149 5.21 -14.06 9.19
N LEU A 150 5.54 -12.87 8.70
CA LEU A 150 6.17 -11.79 9.46
C LEU A 150 5.27 -10.55 9.63
N GLY A 151 4.19 -10.46 8.86
CA GLY A 151 3.29 -9.30 8.87
C GLY A 151 2.55 -9.14 10.19
N ARG A 152 2.21 -7.90 10.50
CA ARG A 152 1.47 -7.52 11.71
C ARG A 152 -0.02 -7.79 11.54
N GLY A 153 -0.62 -8.43 12.52
CA GLY A 153 -2.07 -8.62 12.61
C GLY A 153 -2.71 -7.69 13.63
N ALA A 154 -4.05 -7.80 13.76
CA ALA A 154 -4.80 -7.18 14.84
C ALA A 154 -5.91 -8.12 15.32
N PRO A 155 -6.28 -8.10 16.62
CA PRO A 155 -7.38 -8.90 17.14
C PRO A 155 -8.69 -8.60 16.42
N GLY A 156 -9.49 -9.63 16.13
CA GLY A 156 -10.79 -9.50 15.47
C GLY A 156 -10.75 -9.33 13.95
N THR A 157 -9.60 -9.50 13.32
CA THR A 157 -9.48 -9.48 11.84
C THR A 157 -8.48 -10.50 11.33
N GLN A 158 -8.67 -10.95 10.09
CA GLN A 158 -7.72 -11.78 9.33
C GLN A 158 -6.83 -10.94 8.41
N LEU A 159 -6.93 -9.60 8.48
CA LEU A 159 -6.06 -8.71 7.72
C LEU A 159 -4.66 -8.72 8.31
N ARG A 160 -3.68 -8.54 7.46
CA ARG A 160 -2.30 -8.33 7.86
C ARG A 160 -1.75 -7.08 7.21
N ASP A 161 -0.95 -6.37 7.98
CA ASP A 161 -0.13 -5.27 7.52
C ASP A 161 1.31 -5.75 7.31
N LEU A 162 2.14 -4.94 6.71
CA LEU A 162 3.55 -5.21 6.49
C LEU A 162 4.29 -5.50 7.81
N PRO A 163 5.34 -6.34 7.79
CA PRO A 163 6.29 -6.38 8.91
C PRO A 163 6.99 -5.03 9.09
N THR A 164 7.36 -4.70 10.31
CA THR A 164 8.15 -3.49 10.57
C THR A 164 9.56 -3.62 9.98
N ALA A 165 10.24 -2.48 9.77
CA ALA A 165 11.65 -2.47 9.42
C ALA A 165 12.49 -3.26 10.44
N ALA A 166 12.23 -3.11 11.74
CA ALA A 166 12.92 -3.87 12.78
C ALA A 166 12.71 -5.38 12.64
N THR A 167 11.49 -5.83 12.33
CA THR A 167 11.19 -7.26 12.10
C THR A 167 11.98 -7.81 10.90
N LEU A 168 12.02 -7.08 9.78
CA LEU A 168 12.78 -7.52 8.60
C LEU A 168 14.30 -7.44 8.82
N ALA A 169 14.80 -6.45 9.54
CA ALA A 169 16.22 -6.35 9.91
C ALA A 169 16.68 -7.53 10.77
N GLY A 170 15.82 -8.01 11.68
CA GLY A 170 16.08 -9.14 12.56
C GLY A 170 15.81 -10.52 11.94
N ALA A 171 15.13 -10.59 10.79
CA ALA A 171 14.82 -11.86 10.15
C ALA A 171 16.11 -12.60 9.72
N ALA A 172 16.18 -13.90 9.96
CA ALA A 172 17.30 -14.71 9.48
C ALA A 172 17.33 -14.75 7.95
N PRO A 173 18.51 -14.64 7.29
CA PRO A 173 18.60 -14.75 5.83
C PRO A 173 17.93 -16.02 5.29
N ALA A 174 18.20 -17.17 5.90
CA ALA A 174 17.61 -18.44 5.52
C ALA A 174 16.07 -18.45 5.57
N LEU A 175 15.46 -17.69 6.49
CA LEU A 175 14.01 -17.53 6.52
C LEU A 175 13.50 -16.76 5.30
N LEU A 176 14.16 -15.68 4.90
CA LEU A 176 13.76 -14.92 3.71
C LEU A 176 13.99 -15.72 2.43
N GLU A 177 15.08 -16.49 2.38
CA GLU A 177 15.36 -17.40 1.27
C GLU A 177 14.32 -18.54 1.17
N SER A 178 13.80 -19.02 2.29
CA SER A 178 12.70 -20.00 2.30
C SER A 178 11.40 -19.49 1.70
N PHE A 179 11.25 -18.16 1.55
CA PHE A 179 10.16 -17.52 0.84
C PHE A 179 10.43 -17.36 -0.68
N ASP A 180 11.52 -17.92 -1.19
CA ASP A 180 11.99 -17.78 -2.58
C ASP A 180 12.63 -16.40 -2.87
N LEU A 181 12.99 -15.65 -1.84
CA LEU A 181 13.74 -14.40 -1.98
C LEU A 181 15.23 -14.73 -2.13
N ALA A 182 15.80 -14.55 -3.34
CA ALA A 182 17.20 -14.85 -3.61
C ALA A 182 18.15 -14.18 -2.60
N GLY A 183 19.21 -14.84 -2.18
CA GLY A 183 20.09 -14.44 -1.08
C GLY A 183 20.61 -13.00 -1.18
N ARG A 184 20.99 -12.52 -2.39
CA ARG A 184 21.42 -11.12 -2.56
C ARG A 184 20.31 -10.12 -2.22
N ARG A 185 19.06 -10.41 -2.60
CA ARG A 185 17.90 -9.57 -2.28
C ARG A 185 17.52 -9.67 -0.80
N ALA A 186 17.62 -10.86 -0.20
CA ALA A 186 17.42 -11.04 1.23
C ALA A 186 18.42 -10.20 2.06
N ILE A 187 19.70 -10.18 1.65
CA ILE A 187 20.71 -9.33 2.27
C ILE A 187 20.41 -7.84 2.05
N ALA A 188 20.04 -7.43 0.85
CA ALA A 188 19.71 -6.04 0.54
C ALA A 188 18.50 -5.57 1.35
N LEU A 189 17.42 -6.35 1.40
CA LEU A 189 16.22 -6.06 2.18
C LEU A 189 16.55 -5.88 3.68
N ARG A 190 17.33 -6.79 4.25
CA ARG A 190 17.75 -6.70 5.66
C ARG A 190 18.62 -5.49 5.95
N ARG A 191 19.53 -5.12 5.03
CA ARG A 191 20.37 -3.92 5.18
C ARG A 191 19.52 -2.66 5.14
N ALA A 192 18.67 -2.51 4.12
CA ALA A 192 17.75 -1.36 4.01
C ALA A 192 16.83 -1.27 5.24
N ALA A 193 16.27 -2.38 5.67
CA ALA A 193 15.44 -2.45 6.87
C ALA A 193 16.20 -2.03 8.14
N ARG A 194 17.48 -2.38 8.28
CA ARG A 194 18.31 -1.95 9.41
C ARG A 194 18.57 -0.45 9.42
N GLU A 195 18.85 0.15 8.27
CA GLU A 195 19.08 1.61 8.17
C GLU A 195 17.81 2.38 8.59
N VAL A 196 16.64 1.93 8.12
CA VAL A 196 15.36 2.52 8.49
C VAL A 196 15.04 2.28 9.97
N ALA A 197 15.20 1.06 10.47
CA ALA A 197 14.89 0.71 11.85
C ALA A 197 15.80 1.44 12.87
N SER A 198 17.05 1.75 12.50
CA SER A 198 17.97 2.51 13.34
C SER A 198 17.76 4.03 13.29
N GLY A 199 16.86 4.51 12.43
CA GLY A 199 16.62 5.95 12.22
C GLY A 199 17.73 6.66 11.43
N ARG A 200 18.73 5.94 10.89
CA ARG A 200 19.76 6.55 10.03
C ARG A 200 19.22 7.04 8.69
N VAL A 201 18.15 6.43 8.22
CA VAL A 201 17.43 6.84 7.01
C VAL A 201 15.99 7.15 7.40
N ASN A 202 15.59 8.39 7.15
CA ASN A 202 14.19 8.84 7.28
C ASN A 202 13.57 8.87 5.87
N LEU A 203 12.72 7.89 5.58
CA LEU A 203 12.02 7.80 4.29
C LEU A 203 10.84 8.77 4.14
N ALA A 204 10.48 9.49 5.20
CA ALA A 204 9.40 10.47 5.20
C ALA A 204 9.92 11.92 5.07
N SER A 205 11.24 12.14 4.96
CA SER A 205 11.78 13.48 4.76
C SER A 205 11.65 13.90 3.30
N ASP A 206 11.23 15.14 3.07
CA ASP A 206 11.20 15.78 1.74
C ASP A 206 12.60 16.28 1.31
N ASP A 207 13.65 15.93 2.04
CA ASP A 207 15.01 16.37 1.82
C ASP A 207 15.63 15.60 0.63
N HIS A 208 15.25 15.99 -0.57
CA HIS A 208 15.74 15.41 -1.83
C HIS A 208 17.11 16.01 -2.28
N GLU A 209 17.72 16.87 -1.47
CA GLU A 209 18.97 17.57 -1.78
C GLU A 209 20.12 17.11 -0.89
N ARG A 210 20.48 15.81 -0.96
CA ARG A 210 21.84 15.41 -0.52
C ARG A 210 22.31 14.16 -1.23
#